data_e191e6ecfa653e84b7cdbd7825915db2
#
_entry.id   e191e6ecfa653e84b7cdbd7825915db2
#
_cell.length_a   1.000
_cell.length_b   1.000
_cell.length_c   1.000
_cell.angle_alpha   90.00
_cell.angle_beta   90.00
_cell.angle_gamma   90.00
#
_symmetry.space_group_name_H-M   'P 1'
#
loop_
_entity.id
_entity.type
_entity.pdbx_description
1 polymer ?
#
loop_
_entity_poly.entity_id
_entity_poly.type
_entity_poly.pdbx_seq_one_letter_code
_entity_poly.pdbx_strand_id
1 'polypeptide(L)'
;MSAATNKESRIAWLPDLLYTGGRFERGLALVCDAAGRIAKIVGADELRDEKKVRLASRAMLPGMINAHSHAFQRVLRGRTEYSQTAGANPLPDREITRDSFWTWREMMYSAATRLGPEDIYDASRMAFLEMALSGITAAGEFHYLHHAPDGVPYDDQNLLAKEVVRAARDIGLRIALLRVAYARSGYQTEANPKQQRFIERDPEIYLKHLDKLIDDVTRGTSPTVREGSASDAKDGALPDGRANAPHSSIYVGVAPHSVRAVPLDYLREVTAYASEHRLKVHMHVAEQPAEVSACVEEYGRTPIALLDTEGLLSERFTAVHAIHVTAKAIPSLARTGATVCACPTTERNLGDGVVPADEYFKQGVAVCLGTDSHAQIDLLEDARELEYHLRLQKLERAVLGGAALLFDCVTVNGAHSIGAAGGALEAGKPADFFTVALDDPTLAGASPDDLLSSILFASTRAAVREVVVGGKPIVSEGQHLIQDDVVERFNDLQKRLWV
;
A
#
# COMPACT_ATOMS: atom_id res chain seq x y z
N MET A 1 21.51 30.89 37.17
CA MET A 1 21.76 29.55 36.62
C MET A 1 20.88 29.41 35.40
N SER A 2 21.50 29.51 34.20
CA SER A 2 20.82 29.45 32.91
C SER A 2 20.35 28.05 32.64
N ALA A 3 19.03 27.86 32.43
CA ALA A 3 18.48 26.60 31.92
C ALA A 3 19.07 26.35 30.51
N ALA A 4 19.97 25.38 30.40
CA ALA A 4 20.40 24.87 29.15
C ALA A 4 19.19 24.19 28.48
N THR A 5 18.49 24.92 27.61
CA THR A 5 17.54 24.34 26.68
C THR A 5 18.27 23.27 25.87
N ASN A 6 17.86 22.03 26.05
CA ASN A 6 18.31 20.90 25.26
C ASN A 6 18.00 21.24 23.78
N LYS A 7 19.00 21.75 23.03
CA LYS A 7 18.87 22.01 21.60
C LYS A 7 18.75 20.66 20.91
N GLU A 8 17.52 20.16 20.72
CA GLU A 8 17.25 19.01 19.88
C GLU A 8 17.90 19.27 18.50
N SER A 9 18.82 18.40 18.11
CA SER A 9 19.60 18.57 16.89
C SER A 9 18.69 18.40 15.67
N ARG A 10 18.30 19.50 15.05
CA ARG A 10 17.57 19.49 13.76
C ARG A 10 18.49 19.08 12.64
N ILE A 11 17.99 18.30 11.70
CA ILE A 11 18.69 17.91 10.47
C ILE A 11 18.10 18.70 9.31
N ALA A 12 18.96 19.33 8.51
CA ALA A 12 18.58 20.00 7.26
C ALA A 12 19.11 19.18 6.07
N TRP A 13 18.20 18.72 5.25
CA TRP A 13 18.48 18.00 4.00
C TRP A 13 18.53 19.00 2.85
N LEU A 14 19.63 19.02 2.09
CA LEU A 14 19.91 19.98 1.04
C LEU A 14 20.05 19.28 -0.33
N PRO A 15 18.97 19.00 -1.03
CA PRO A 15 19.00 18.51 -2.42
C PRO A 15 19.35 19.63 -3.40
N ASP A 16 19.66 19.29 -4.66
CA ASP A 16 19.77 20.29 -5.73
C ASP A 16 18.41 20.81 -6.18
N LEU A 17 17.41 19.92 -6.17
CA LEU A 17 16.02 20.21 -6.47
C LEU A 17 15.10 19.62 -5.39
N LEU A 18 14.11 20.37 -4.94
CA LEU A 18 13.09 19.91 -4.00
C LEU A 18 11.71 20.09 -4.62
N TYR A 19 10.94 19.00 -4.68
CA TYR A 19 9.55 19.04 -5.18
C TYR A 19 8.61 19.52 -4.09
N THR A 20 8.03 20.70 -4.28
CA THR A 20 7.07 21.31 -3.37
C THR A 20 6.11 22.21 -4.14
N GLY A 21 4.85 22.31 -3.69
CA GLY A 21 3.85 23.14 -4.38
C GLY A 21 3.63 22.73 -5.84
N GLY A 22 3.82 21.46 -6.20
CA GLY A 22 3.60 20.95 -7.55
C GLY A 22 4.75 21.17 -8.54
N ARG A 23 5.92 21.64 -8.09
CA ARG A 23 7.09 21.92 -8.95
C ARG A 23 8.42 21.67 -8.24
N PHE A 24 9.50 21.56 -9.02
CA PHE A 24 10.85 21.48 -8.48
C PHE A 24 11.44 22.88 -8.28
N GLU A 25 11.96 23.13 -7.09
CA GLU A 25 12.63 24.39 -6.74
C GLU A 25 14.08 24.17 -6.33
N ARG A 26 14.95 25.15 -6.66
CA ARG A 26 16.38 25.13 -6.29
C ARG A 26 16.62 25.90 -5.00
N GLY A 27 17.73 25.56 -4.31
CA GLY A 27 18.20 26.33 -3.16
C GLY A 27 17.36 26.17 -1.90
N LEU A 28 16.43 25.22 -1.87
CA LEU A 28 15.63 24.89 -0.71
C LEU A 28 16.28 23.80 0.14
N ALA A 29 16.00 23.84 1.44
CA ALA A 29 16.35 22.82 2.42
C ALA A 29 15.09 22.36 3.17
N LEU A 30 14.96 21.06 3.39
CA LEU A 30 13.96 20.47 4.28
C LEU A 30 14.57 20.28 5.65
N VAL A 31 14.02 20.95 6.66
CA VAL A 31 14.48 20.85 8.05
C VAL A 31 13.57 19.89 8.82
N CYS A 32 14.18 18.86 9.40
CA CYS A 32 13.53 17.83 10.18
C CYS A 32 13.78 18.06 11.68
N ASP A 33 12.77 17.91 12.52
CA ASP A 33 12.89 17.92 13.98
C ASP A 33 13.31 16.53 14.52
N ALA A 34 13.57 16.46 15.84
CA ALA A 34 14.00 15.21 16.48
C ALA A 34 12.91 14.13 16.52
N ALA A 35 11.64 14.51 16.32
CA ALA A 35 10.52 13.56 16.21
C ALA A 35 10.33 13.03 14.79
N GLY A 36 11.19 13.42 13.84
CA GLY A 36 11.13 12.98 12.46
C GLY A 36 10.07 13.69 11.62
N ARG A 37 9.66 14.91 12.01
CA ARG A 37 8.70 15.72 11.28
C ARG A 37 9.39 16.85 10.54
N ILE A 38 8.78 17.30 9.45
CA ILE A 38 9.19 18.49 8.72
C ILE A 38 8.88 19.71 9.57
N ALA A 39 9.90 20.35 10.14
CA ALA A 39 9.74 21.57 10.91
C ALA A 39 9.49 22.78 10.01
N LYS A 40 10.20 22.85 8.87
CA LYS A 40 10.11 23.93 7.85
C LYS A 40 10.78 23.51 6.55
N ILE A 41 10.39 24.15 5.45
CA ILE A 41 11.13 24.19 4.20
C ILE A 41 11.53 25.64 3.98
N VAL A 42 12.82 25.91 3.81
CA VAL A 42 13.37 27.28 3.76
C VAL A 42 14.52 27.37 2.76
N GLY A 43 14.93 28.57 2.40
CA GLY A 43 16.15 28.81 1.66
C GLY A 43 17.38 28.24 2.37
N ALA A 44 18.30 27.63 1.63
CA ALA A 44 19.51 27.03 2.21
C ALA A 44 20.40 28.07 2.92
N ASP A 45 20.31 29.35 2.55
CA ASP A 45 20.98 30.51 3.16
C ASP A 45 20.34 30.93 4.51
N GLU A 46 19.11 30.54 4.77
CA GLU A 46 18.42 30.81 6.03
C GLU A 46 18.79 29.83 7.16
N LEU A 47 19.51 28.73 6.84
CA LEU A 47 19.95 27.73 7.82
C LEU A 47 21.00 28.30 8.78
N ARG A 48 20.86 28.03 10.09
CA ARG A 48 21.73 28.54 11.15
C ARG A 48 22.50 27.39 11.83
N ASP A 49 21.87 26.73 12.77
CA ASP A 49 22.51 25.73 13.66
C ASP A 49 22.14 24.28 13.31
N GLU A 50 21.37 24.06 12.23
CA GLU A 50 20.93 22.73 11.81
C GLU A 50 22.12 21.88 11.30
N LYS A 51 22.13 20.59 11.62
CA LYS A 51 23.09 19.65 11.02
C LYS A 51 22.76 19.50 9.54
N LYS A 52 23.64 19.92 8.66
CA LYS A 52 23.44 19.93 7.21
C LYS A 52 23.84 18.59 6.59
N VAL A 53 22.93 18.00 5.82
CA VAL A 53 23.17 16.82 4.99
C VAL A 53 22.98 17.22 3.53
N ARG A 54 24.10 17.30 2.80
CA ARG A 54 24.10 17.65 1.38
C ARG A 54 23.76 16.42 0.54
N LEU A 55 22.79 16.58 -0.35
CA LEU A 55 22.35 15.57 -1.32
C LEU A 55 22.69 16.09 -2.73
N ALA A 56 23.96 15.99 -3.11
CA ALA A 56 24.47 16.51 -4.38
C ALA A 56 23.95 15.66 -5.54
N SER A 57 23.63 16.29 -6.67
CA SER A 57 23.02 15.67 -7.85
C SER A 57 21.72 14.91 -7.53
N ARG A 58 20.91 15.41 -6.59
CA ARG A 58 19.65 14.76 -6.20
C ARG A 58 18.45 15.71 -6.37
N ALA A 59 17.37 15.15 -6.88
CA ALA A 59 16.03 15.72 -6.73
C ALA A 59 15.28 14.97 -5.61
N MET A 60 14.72 15.71 -4.66
CA MET A 60 13.95 15.19 -3.53
C MET A 60 12.46 15.30 -3.81
N LEU A 61 11.72 14.22 -3.58
CA LEU A 61 10.26 14.13 -3.73
C LEU A 61 9.64 13.53 -2.46
N PRO A 62 8.34 13.80 -2.17
CA PRO A 62 7.63 13.11 -1.11
C PRO A 62 7.65 11.60 -1.33
N GLY A 63 7.79 10.84 -0.24
CA GLY A 63 7.78 9.39 -0.28
C GLY A 63 6.49 8.83 -0.88
N MET A 64 6.62 7.83 -1.73
CA MET A 64 5.47 7.17 -2.35
C MET A 64 4.74 6.26 -1.35
N ILE A 65 3.46 6.09 -1.57
CA ILE A 65 2.54 5.34 -0.71
C ILE A 65 1.90 4.22 -1.53
N ASN A 66 2.24 2.98 -1.22
CA ASN A 66 1.60 1.80 -1.78
C ASN A 66 0.27 1.55 -1.08
N ALA A 67 -0.85 1.83 -1.74
CA ALA A 67 -2.16 1.80 -1.10
C ALA A 67 -2.73 0.38 -0.92
N HIS A 68 -2.21 -0.62 -1.65
CA HIS A 68 -2.69 -2.00 -1.59
C HIS A 68 -1.59 -3.01 -1.89
N SER A 69 -1.46 -4.02 -1.04
CA SER A 69 -0.37 -4.99 -1.04
C SER A 69 -0.79 -6.29 -0.37
N HIS A 70 -0.29 -7.41 -0.88
CA HIS A 70 -0.35 -8.75 -0.28
C HIS A 70 1.07 -9.29 -0.16
N ALA A 71 1.82 -8.89 0.86
CA ALA A 71 3.26 -9.11 0.97
C ALA A 71 3.68 -10.59 0.82
N PHE A 72 2.89 -11.54 1.36
CA PHE A 72 3.19 -12.96 1.23
C PHE A 72 3.16 -13.48 -0.22
N GLN A 73 2.39 -12.84 -1.12
CA GLN A 73 2.31 -13.24 -2.52
C GLN A 73 3.61 -13.00 -3.29
N ARG A 74 4.56 -12.26 -2.71
CA ARG A 74 5.89 -12.10 -3.30
C ARG A 74 6.58 -13.45 -3.61
N VAL A 75 6.21 -14.52 -2.91
CA VAL A 75 6.74 -15.87 -3.17
C VAL A 75 6.31 -16.46 -4.52
N LEU A 76 5.28 -15.90 -5.17
CA LEU A 76 4.69 -16.40 -6.41
C LEU A 76 5.42 -15.92 -7.67
N ARG A 77 6.15 -14.81 -7.60
CA ARG A 77 6.77 -14.17 -8.77
C ARG A 77 7.71 -15.13 -9.50
N GLY A 78 7.58 -15.19 -10.84
CA GLY A 78 8.30 -16.11 -11.69
C GLY A 78 7.72 -17.53 -11.72
N ARG A 79 6.59 -17.76 -11.05
CA ARG A 79 5.95 -19.08 -10.92
C ARG A 79 4.54 -19.14 -11.49
N THR A 80 3.92 -18.00 -11.64
CA THR A 80 2.50 -17.89 -11.99
C THR A 80 2.24 -17.08 -13.26
N GLU A 81 3.27 -16.59 -13.93
CA GLU A 81 3.15 -15.76 -15.15
C GLU A 81 2.71 -16.58 -16.36
N TYR A 82 2.89 -17.88 -16.32
CA TYR A 82 2.42 -18.82 -17.36
C TYR A 82 1.90 -20.10 -16.74
N SER A 83 0.87 -20.70 -17.34
CA SER A 83 0.39 -22.03 -16.93
C SER A 83 1.51 -23.06 -17.02
N GLN A 84 1.80 -23.76 -15.93
CA GLN A 84 2.81 -24.83 -15.90
C GLN A 84 2.39 -26.08 -16.72
N THR A 85 1.13 -26.15 -17.17
CA THR A 85 0.64 -27.21 -18.05
C THR A 85 1.04 -27.00 -19.51
N ALA A 86 1.51 -25.81 -19.88
CA ALA A 86 2.16 -25.57 -21.16
C ALA A 86 3.58 -26.11 -21.09
N GLY A 87 3.73 -27.45 -21.19
CA GLY A 87 5.05 -28.07 -21.36
C GLY A 87 5.79 -27.42 -22.53
N ALA A 88 7.14 -27.45 -22.51
CA ALA A 88 8.04 -26.80 -23.45
C ALA A 88 7.84 -27.11 -24.95
N ASN A 89 6.77 -27.81 -25.32
CA ASN A 89 6.33 -28.04 -26.69
C ASN A 89 4.80 -28.04 -26.73
N PRO A 90 4.16 -27.01 -27.30
CA PRO A 90 2.73 -27.03 -27.56
C PRO A 90 2.47 -28.08 -28.65
N LEU A 91 2.01 -29.26 -28.23
CA LEU A 91 1.44 -30.23 -29.17
C LEU A 91 0.14 -29.65 -29.73
N PRO A 92 -0.10 -29.71 -31.07
CA PRO A 92 -1.22 -29.03 -31.76
C PRO A 92 -2.61 -29.51 -31.31
N ASP A 93 -2.74 -30.60 -30.58
CA ASP A 93 -4.03 -31.21 -30.20
C ASP A 93 -4.34 -31.27 -28.69
N ARG A 94 -3.58 -30.58 -27.83
CA ARG A 94 -4.00 -30.39 -26.44
C ARG A 94 -4.90 -29.17 -26.35
N GLU A 95 -6.12 -29.36 -25.86
CA GLU A 95 -6.90 -28.24 -25.27
C GLU A 95 -5.99 -27.49 -24.31
N ILE A 96 -5.51 -26.32 -24.74
CA ILE A 96 -4.78 -25.37 -23.89
C ILE A 96 -5.85 -24.94 -22.88
N THR A 97 -5.83 -25.52 -21.69
CA THR A 97 -6.59 -24.93 -20.56
C THR A 97 -6.13 -23.51 -20.45
N ARG A 98 -6.99 -22.56 -20.81
CA ARG A 98 -6.67 -21.13 -20.77
C ARG A 98 -6.27 -20.79 -19.35
N ASP A 99 -5.06 -20.25 -19.19
CA ASP A 99 -4.64 -19.67 -17.94
C ASP A 99 -5.52 -18.45 -17.63
N SER A 100 -5.82 -18.23 -16.35
CA SER A 100 -6.76 -17.21 -15.91
C SER A 100 -6.49 -16.81 -14.48
N PHE A 101 -7.10 -15.73 -14.01
CA PHE A 101 -7.18 -15.37 -12.61
C PHE A 101 -7.50 -16.57 -11.69
N TRP A 102 -8.37 -17.51 -12.11
CA TRP A 102 -8.79 -18.64 -11.29
C TRP A 102 -7.69 -19.70 -11.14
N THR A 103 -6.90 -19.95 -12.18
CA THR A 103 -5.74 -20.87 -12.10
C THR A 103 -4.62 -20.27 -11.27
N TRP A 104 -4.35 -18.97 -11.42
CA TRP A 104 -3.43 -18.23 -10.57
C TRP A 104 -3.84 -18.29 -9.09
N ARG A 105 -5.12 -18.06 -8.80
CA ARG A 105 -5.66 -18.10 -7.44
C ARG A 105 -5.47 -19.47 -6.76
N GLU A 106 -5.65 -20.55 -7.49
CA GLU A 106 -5.39 -21.91 -6.96
C GLU A 106 -3.91 -22.12 -6.61
N MET A 107 -2.98 -21.58 -7.39
CA MET A 107 -1.55 -21.61 -7.06
C MET A 107 -1.23 -20.73 -5.85
N MET A 108 -1.84 -19.57 -5.75
CA MET A 108 -1.71 -18.70 -4.58
C MET A 108 -2.21 -19.40 -3.30
N TYR A 109 -3.37 -20.06 -3.34
CA TYR A 109 -3.85 -20.85 -2.21
C TYR A 109 -2.90 -21.99 -1.84
N SER A 110 -2.34 -22.67 -2.85
CA SER A 110 -1.38 -23.74 -2.62
C SER A 110 -0.10 -23.23 -1.96
N ALA A 111 0.42 -22.08 -2.35
CA ALA A 111 1.54 -21.43 -1.68
C ALA A 111 1.15 -21.02 -0.25
N ALA A 112 0.02 -20.33 -0.10
CA ALA A 112 -0.47 -19.86 1.19
C ALA A 112 -0.58 -21.00 2.24
N THR A 113 -1.01 -22.19 1.85
CA THR A 113 -1.14 -23.34 2.77
C THR A 113 0.19 -23.99 3.19
N ARG A 114 1.34 -23.46 2.73
CA ARG A 114 2.68 -23.97 3.11
C ARG A 114 3.47 -22.99 3.99
N LEU A 115 3.05 -21.74 4.09
CA LEU A 115 3.80 -20.69 4.77
C LEU A 115 3.52 -20.71 6.28
N GLY A 116 4.55 -20.87 7.11
CA GLY A 116 4.51 -20.68 8.55
C GLY A 116 4.76 -19.21 8.96
N PRO A 117 4.75 -18.86 10.27
CA PRO A 117 4.94 -17.50 10.74
C PRO A 117 6.26 -16.86 10.26
N GLU A 118 7.39 -17.56 10.39
CA GLU A 118 8.69 -17.05 9.91
C GLU A 118 8.73 -16.92 8.39
N ASP A 119 8.01 -17.77 7.64
CA ASP A 119 7.94 -17.65 6.18
C ASP A 119 7.15 -16.41 5.77
N ILE A 120 6.06 -16.08 6.50
CA ILE A 120 5.30 -14.84 6.31
C ILE A 120 6.17 -13.62 6.61
N TYR A 121 6.97 -13.67 7.68
CA TYR A 121 7.92 -12.61 7.99
C TYR A 121 8.97 -12.43 6.89
N ASP A 122 9.62 -13.50 6.42
CA ASP A 122 10.65 -13.43 5.39
C ASP A 122 10.09 -12.98 4.03
N ALA A 123 8.91 -13.46 3.64
CA ALA A 123 8.22 -13.03 2.42
C ALA A 123 7.86 -11.54 2.49
N SER A 124 7.33 -11.09 3.64
CA SER A 124 6.98 -9.69 3.86
C SER A 124 8.21 -8.77 3.88
N ARG A 125 9.31 -9.20 4.52
CA ARG A 125 10.57 -8.44 4.48
C ARG A 125 11.05 -8.23 3.05
N MET A 126 10.97 -9.27 2.21
CA MET A 126 11.40 -9.16 0.81
C MET A 126 10.53 -8.20 0.03
N ALA A 127 9.20 -8.27 0.17
CA ALA A 127 8.29 -7.33 -0.48
C ALA A 127 8.55 -5.88 -0.01
N PHE A 128 8.68 -5.68 1.29
CA PHE A 128 8.91 -4.34 1.87
C PHE A 128 10.31 -3.79 1.56
N LEU A 129 11.32 -4.65 1.44
CA LEU A 129 12.64 -4.24 0.95
C LEU A 129 12.57 -3.71 -0.48
N GLU A 130 11.90 -4.41 -1.39
CA GLU A 130 11.71 -3.93 -2.76
C GLU A 130 10.92 -2.62 -2.81
N MET A 131 9.90 -2.46 -1.96
CA MET A 131 9.17 -1.20 -1.81
C MET A 131 10.11 -0.06 -1.37
N ALA A 132 10.90 -0.28 -0.31
CA ALA A 132 11.86 0.71 0.16
C ALA A 132 12.86 1.11 -0.94
N LEU A 133 13.42 0.14 -1.66
CA LEU A 133 14.37 0.38 -2.76
C LEU A 133 13.74 1.11 -3.95
N SER A 134 12.40 1.12 -4.09
CA SER A 134 11.70 1.84 -5.15
C SER A 134 11.16 3.22 -4.74
N GLY A 135 11.48 3.71 -3.51
CA GLY A 135 11.05 5.04 -3.04
C GLY A 135 9.71 5.05 -2.29
N ILE A 136 9.15 3.88 -1.99
CA ILE A 136 7.94 3.74 -1.18
C ILE A 136 8.29 3.88 0.29
N THR A 137 7.52 4.67 1.03
CA THR A 137 7.73 4.97 2.46
C THR A 137 6.63 4.42 3.36
N ALA A 138 5.47 4.09 2.79
CA ALA A 138 4.37 3.46 3.51
C ALA A 138 3.61 2.48 2.62
N ALA A 139 3.06 1.43 3.23
CA ALA A 139 2.26 0.41 2.55
C ALA A 139 0.95 0.12 3.27
N GLY A 140 -0.14 -0.02 2.52
CA GLY A 140 -1.41 -0.60 2.95
C GLY A 140 -1.38 -2.11 2.69
N GLU A 141 -1.25 -2.90 3.73
CA GLU A 141 -1.12 -4.35 3.63
C GLU A 141 -2.46 -5.03 3.92
N PHE A 142 -3.06 -5.61 2.89
CA PHE A 142 -4.33 -6.32 2.93
C PHE A 142 -4.11 -7.77 3.37
N HIS A 143 -4.10 -7.97 4.69
CA HIS A 143 -3.67 -9.21 5.32
C HIS A 143 -4.84 -10.15 5.65
N TYR A 144 -4.89 -11.33 4.99
CA TYR A 144 -5.96 -12.32 5.14
C TYR A 144 -5.52 -13.71 5.59
N LEU A 145 -4.26 -13.88 6.00
CA LEU A 145 -3.78 -15.13 6.59
C LEU A 145 -3.95 -15.08 8.11
N HIS A 146 -4.91 -15.85 8.66
CA HIS A 146 -5.22 -15.79 10.10
C HIS A 146 -4.82 -17.06 10.85
N HIS A 147 -4.98 -18.23 10.21
CA HIS A 147 -4.82 -19.53 10.85
C HIS A 147 -3.56 -20.26 10.35
N ALA A 148 -3.23 -21.37 10.99
CA ALA A 148 -2.17 -22.26 10.55
C ALA A 148 -2.46 -22.88 9.17
N PRO A 149 -1.48 -23.47 8.48
CA PRO A 149 -1.66 -24.07 7.16
C PRO A 149 -2.82 -25.06 7.02
N ASP A 150 -3.15 -25.79 8.10
CA ASP A 150 -4.26 -26.72 8.21
C ASP A 150 -5.60 -26.07 8.58
N GLY A 151 -5.63 -24.75 8.75
CA GLY A 151 -6.81 -23.99 9.15
C GLY A 151 -7.07 -23.95 10.65
N VAL A 152 -6.20 -24.55 11.47
CA VAL A 152 -6.31 -24.50 12.94
C VAL A 152 -5.89 -23.09 13.42
N PRO A 153 -6.68 -22.46 14.31
CA PRO A 153 -6.29 -21.19 14.90
C PRO A 153 -4.99 -21.28 15.71
N TYR A 154 -4.13 -20.26 15.61
CA TYR A 154 -3.01 -20.10 16.54
C TYR A 154 -3.51 -19.66 17.92
N ASP A 155 -2.73 -19.89 18.98
CA ASP A 155 -3.02 -19.36 20.33
C ASP A 155 -3.14 -17.82 20.29
N ASP A 156 -2.29 -17.15 19.54
CA ASP A 156 -2.44 -15.74 19.19
C ASP A 156 -3.06 -15.61 17.80
N GLN A 157 -4.32 -15.23 17.74
CA GLN A 157 -5.10 -15.10 16.49
C GLN A 157 -4.55 -14.04 15.52
N ASN A 158 -3.67 -13.17 15.99
CA ASN A 158 -3.03 -12.13 15.18
C ASN A 158 -1.53 -12.40 14.96
N LEU A 159 -1.06 -13.63 15.23
CA LEU A 159 0.36 -13.98 15.10
C LEU A 159 0.92 -13.58 13.72
N LEU A 160 0.26 -14.00 12.64
CA LEU A 160 0.75 -13.73 11.28
C LEU A 160 0.70 -12.24 10.93
N ALA A 161 -0.33 -11.53 11.37
CA ALA A 161 -0.44 -10.08 11.24
C ALA A 161 0.71 -9.35 11.95
N LYS A 162 1.11 -9.84 13.14
CA LYS A 162 2.25 -9.28 13.89
C LYS A 162 3.59 -9.56 13.21
N GLU A 163 3.74 -10.71 12.54
CA GLU A 163 4.93 -11.01 11.74
C GLU A 163 5.08 -10.06 10.56
N VAL A 164 3.98 -9.70 9.90
CA VAL A 164 3.98 -8.67 8.84
C VAL A 164 4.38 -7.29 9.40
N VAL A 165 3.82 -6.90 10.55
CA VAL A 165 4.20 -5.64 11.23
C VAL A 165 5.66 -5.66 11.65
N ARG A 166 6.18 -6.79 12.16
CA ARG A 166 7.60 -6.98 12.49
C ARG A 166 8.48 -6.75 11.26
N ALA A 167 8.12 -7.35 10.12
CA ALA A 167 8.83 -7.19 8.86
C ALA A 167 8.89 -5.72 8.39
N ALA A 168 7.76 -4.99 8.46
CA ALA A 168 7.71 -3.58 8.10
C ALA A 168 8.60 -2.72 9.01
N ARG A 169 8.61 -3.00 10.33
CA ARG A 169 9.49 -2.31 11.30
C ARG A 169 10.96 -2.52 11.00
N ASP A 170 11.37 -3.75 10.68
CA ASP A 170 12.77 -4.10 10.41
C ASP A 170 13.28 -3.44 9.14
N ILE A 171 12.43 -3.29 8.13
CA ILE A 171 12.74 -2.52 6.91
C ILE A 171 12.65 -1.02 7.15
N GLY A 172 11.89 -0.57 8.14
CA GLY A 172 11.71 0.85 8.45
C GLY A 172 10.59 1.52 7.67
N LEU A 173 9.69 0.75 7.04
CA LEU A 173 8.50 1.28 6.38
C LEU A 173 7.37 1.58 7.38
N ARG A 174 6.53 2.55 7.05
CA ARG A 174 5.21 2.69 7.68
C ARG A 174 4.27 1.64 7.11
N ILE A 175 3.36 1.15 7.92
CA ILE A 175 2.38 0.16 7.50
C ILE A 175 0.98 0.53 7.98
N ALA A 176 0.01 0.46 7.08
CA ALA A 176 -1.40 0.37 7.40
C ALA A 176 -1.82 -1.11 7.26
N LEU A 177 -1.91 -1.80 8.39
CA LEU A 177 -2.33 -3.19 8.40
C LEU A 177 -3.85 -3.25 8.29
N LEU A 178 -4.33 -3.70 7.14
CA LEU A 178 -5.74 -3.85 6.79
C LEU A 178 -6.15 -5.29 7.11
N ARG A 179 -6.70 -5.52 8.31
CA ARG A 179 -7.11 -6.86 8.72
C ARG A 179 -8.35 -7.29 7.94
N VAL A 180 -8.24 -8.43 7.27
CA VAL A 180 -9.28 -8.89 6.35
C VAL A 180 -10.38 -9.66 7.07
N ALA A 181 -11.64 -9.33 6.80
CA ALA A 181 -12.79 -10.17 7.08
C ALA A 181 -13.03 -11.09 5.87
N TYR A 182 -13.11 -12.40 6.11
CA TYR A 182 -13.35 -13.43 5.10
C TYR A 182 -14.23 -14.52 5.69
N ALA A 183 -15.45 -14.71 5.17
CA ALA A 183 -16.44 -15.58 5.79
C ALA A 183 -16.77 -16.85 4.99
N ARG A 184 -16.67 -16.79 3.65
CA ARG A 184 -17.11 -17.89 2.76
C ARG A 184 -16.35 -17.91 1.44
N SER A 185 -16.37 -19.05 0.73
CA SER A 185 -15.75 -19.19 -0.59
C SER A 185 -16.46 -18.40 -1.68
N GLY A 186 -17.78 -18.24 -1.59
CA GLY A 186 -18.63 -17.51 -2.52
C GLY A 186 -20.10 -17.81 -2.28
N TYR A 187 -21.00 -17.11 -3.00
CA TYR A 187 -22.42 -17.41 -3.01
C TYR A 187 -22.68 -18.77 -3.66
N GLN A 188 -23.45 -19.66 -2.98
CA GLN A 188 -23.72 -21.03 -3.43
C GLN A 188 -22.48 -21.83 -3.86
N THR A 189 -21.30 -21.46 -3.35
CA THR A 189 -20.04 -22.12 -3.66
C THR A 189 -19.65 -23.04 -2.51
N GLU A 190 -19.27 -24.28 -2.81
CA GLU A 190 -18.73 -25.22 -1.82
C GLU A 190 -17.51 -24.67 -1.11
N ALA A 191 -17.35 -25.03 0.16
CA ALA A 191 -16.19 -24.60 0.94
C ALA A 191 -14.89 -25.20 0.35
N ASN A 192 -13.96 -24.33 -0.02
CA ASN A 192 -12.64 -24.75 -0.46
C ASN A 192 -11.74 -24.95 0.77
N PRO A 193 -11.23 -26.17 1.02
CA PRO A 193 -10.38 -26.46 2.19
C PRO A 193 -9.15 -25.54 2.29
N LYS A 194 -8.59 -25.12 1.16
CA LYS A 194 -7.44 -24.20 1.13
C LYS A 194 -7.75 -22.79 1.65
N GLN A 195 -9.04 -22.41 1.71
CA GLN A 195 -9.47 -21.10 2.21
C GLN A 195 -9.72 -21.09 3.72
N GLN A 196 -9.73 -22.24 4.39
CA GLN A 196 -9.96 -22.32 5.85
C GLN A 196 -8.96 -21.46 6.63
N ARG A 197 -7.77 -21.26 6.08
CA ARG A 197 -6.74 -20.42 6.65
C ARG A 197 -7.13 -18.94 6.75
N PHE A 198 -8.09 -18.50 5.95
CA PHE A 198 -8.53 -17.10 5.83
C PHE A 198 -9.84 -16.83 6.58
N ILE A 199 -10.64 -17.90 6.83
CA ILE A 199 -12.05 -17.77 7.18
C ILE A 199 -12.25 -17.55 8.67
N GLU A 200 -12.84 -16.41 9.01
CA GLU A 200 -13.49 -16.11 10.27
C GLU A 200 -14.97 -15.80 9.98
N ARG A 201 -15.86 -16.77 10.28
CA ARG A 201 -17.28 -16.72 9.89
C ARG A 201 -18.11 -15.75 10.69
N ASP A 202 -17.70 -15.49 11.92
CA ASP A 202 -18.43 -14.71 12.91
C ASP A 202 -17.85 -13.28 12.98
N PRO A 203 -18.67 -12.24 12.68
CA PRO A 203 -18.22 -10.86 12.74
C PRO A 203 -17.81 -10.41 14.14
N GLU A 204 -18.47 -10.89 15.21
CA GLU A 204 -18.11 -10.53 16.59
C GLU A 204 -16.72 -11.06 16.95
N ILE A 205 -16.39 -12.29 16.52
CA ILE A 205 -15.06 -12.90 16.69
C ILE A 205 -14.02 -12.09 15.91
N TYR A 206 -14.30 -11.76 14.66
CA TYR A 206 -13.40 -10.92 13.84
C TYR A 206 -13.12 -9.57 14.50
N LEU A 207 -14.16 -8.87 14.96
CA LEU A 207 -14.03 -7.57 15.60
C LEU A 207 -13.24 -7.65 16.93
N LYS A 208 -13.45 -8.71 17.71
CA LYS A 208 -12.67 -8.97 18.93
C LYS A 208 -11.17 -9.17 18.61
N HIS A 209 -10.86 -9.89 17.54
CA HIS A 209 -9.46 -10.09 17.11
C HIS A 209 -8.87 -8.79 16.56
N LEU A 210 -9.65 -7.96 15.87
CA LEU A 210 -9.24 -6.65 15.41
C LEU A 210 -8.93 -5.71 16.60
N ASP A 211 -9.80 -5.65 17.63
CA ASP A 211 -9.56 -4.87 18.85
C ASP A 211 -8.24 -5.28 19.51
N LYS A 212 -8.03 -6.60 19.65
CA LYS A 212 -6.80 -7.12 20.23
C LYS A 212 -5.57 -6.74 19.40
N LEU A 213 -5.68 -6.79 18.06
CA LEU A 213 -4.58 -6.36 17.17
C LEU A 213 -4.24 -4.89 17.37
N ILE A 214 -5.26 -4.02 17.37
CA ILE A 214 -5.09 -2.59 17.61
C ILE A 214 -4.36 -2.36 18.93
N ASP A 215 -4.80 -3.00 19.99
CA ASP A 215 -4.18 -2.88 21.32
C ASP A 215 -2.72 -3.36 21.32
N ASP A 216 -2.44 -4.50 20.71
CA ASP A 216 -1.09 -5.11 20.70
C ASP A 216 -0.08 -4.26 19.91
N VAL A 217 -0.48 -3.70 18.75
CA VAL A 217 0.44 -2.91 17.92
C VAL A 217 0.63 -1.48 18.41
N THR A 218 -0.36 -0.91 19.11
CA THR A 218 -0.27 0.45 19.69
C THR A 218 0.51 0.48 20.99
N ARG A 219 0.36 -0.51 21.89
CA ARG A 219 1.13 -0.60 23.13
C ARG A 219 2.63 -0.77 22.87
N GLY A 220 3.01 -1.44 21.79
CA GLY A 220 4.41 -1.63 21.40
C GLY A 220 5.07 -0.37 20.81
N THR A 221 4.33 0.69 20.54
CA THR A 221 4.83 1.96 19.95
C THR A 221 5.03 3.07 21.00
N SER A 222 4.56 2.88 22.26
CA SER A 222 4.87 3.82 23.33
C SER A 222 6.36 3.76 23.65
N PRO A 223 7.10 4.87 23.63
CA PRO A 223 8.43 4.91 24.21
C PRO A 223 8.28 4.52 25.69
N THR A 224 9.10 3.60 26.19
CA THR A 224 9.23 3.28 27.60
C THR A 224 9.46 4.57 28.38
N VAL A 225 8.40 5.18 28.88
CA VAL A 225 8.50 6.21 29.91
C VAL A 225 8.91 5.45 31.16
N ARG A 226 10.19 5.55 31.54
CA ARG A 226 10.63 5.29 32.89
C ARG A 226 9.77 6.15 33.79
N GLU A 227 9.16 5.53 34.80
CA GLU A 227 8.39 6.19 35.85
C GLU A 227 9.11 7.43 36.38
N GLY A 228 8.50 8.57 36.19
CA GLY A 228 8.99 9.85 36.66
C GLY A 228 8.07 10.99 36.27
N SER A 229 7.14 11.31 37.17
CA SER A 229 6.29 12.51 37.26
C SER A 229 5.23 12.72 36.18
N ALA A 230 3.97 12.56 36.63
CA ALA A 230 2.79 13.09 35.95
C ALA A 230 2.84 14.64 35.95
N SER A 231 3.00 15.24 34.78
CA SER A 231 2.40 16.54 34.43
C SER A 231 2.64 16.83 32.95
N ASP A 232 1.57 17.25 32.26
CA ASP A 232 1.56 17.82 30.88
C ASP A 232 1.61 16.84 29.70
N ALA A 233 0.51 16.08 29.54
CA ALA A 233 0.11 15.57 28.22
C ALA A 233 -1.33 16.02 27.94
N LYS A 234 -1.48 17.26 27.52
CA LYS A 234 -2.67 17.74 26.81
C LYS A 234 -2.17 18.19 25.45
N ASP A 235 -2.33 17.32 24.44
CA ASP A 235 -2.68 17.67 23.08
C ASP A 235 -2.61 16.41 22.20
N GLY A 236 -3.75 16.00 21.62
CA GLY A 236 -3.80 15.14 20.45
C GLY A 236 -4.24 13.69 20.62
N ALA A 237 -4.73 13.26 21.78
CA ALA A 237 -5.42 11.98 21.89
C ALA A 237 -6.87 12.13 21.41
N LEU A 238 -7.32 11.26 20.49
CA LEU A 238 -8.73 11.09 20.20
C LEU A 238 -9.47 10.65 21.47
N PRO A 239 -10.75 11.01 21.67
CA PRO A 239 -11.49 10.80 22.93
C PRO A 239 -11.58 9.36 23.42
N ASP A 240 -11.23 8.36 22.59
CA ASP A 240 -11.31 6.93 22.90
C ASP A 240 -9.96 6.22 22.99
N GLY A 241 -8.84 6.95 22.88
CA GLY A 241 -7.50 6.38 23.02
C GLY A 241 -7.10 5.35 21.95
N ARG A 242 -7.89 5.16 20.90
CA ARG A 242 -7.66 4.17 19.86
C ARG A 242 -6.96 4.77 18.64
N ALA A 243 -5.92 4.10 18.29
CA ALA A 243 -4.99 4.12 17.18
C ALA A 243 -5.32 4.98 15.95
N ASN A 244 -4.62 6.01 15.81
CA ASN A 244 -4.08 6.64 14.60
C ASN A 244 -3.49 7.99 15.01
N ALA A 245 -2.52 7.95 15.94
CA ALA A 245 -1.74 9.16 16.22
C ALA A 245 -1.13 9.64 14.89
N PRO A 246 -1.21 10.93 14.54
CA PRO A 246 -0.79 11.47 13.25
C PRO A 246 0.67 11.18 12.86
N HIS A 247 1.44 10.55 13.74
CA HIS A 247 2.87 10.23 13.57
C HIS A 247 3.19 8.75 13.81
N SER A 248 2.17 7.89 13.95
CA SER A 248 2.39 6.45 14.07
C SER A 248 3.12 5.90 12.83
N SER A 249 3.99 4.94 13.04
CA SER A 249 4.55 4.12 11.96
C SER A 249 3.62 2.97 11.56
N ILE A 250 2.57 2.72 12.38
CA ILE A 250 1.61 1.64 12.19
C ILE A 250 0.20 2.21 12.29
N TYR A 251 -0.59 1.92 11.30
CA TYR A 251 -2.01 2.19 11.23
C TYR A 251 -2.75 0.85 11.16
N VAL A 252 -4.01 0.80 11.59
CA VAL A 252 -4.86 -0.39 11.46
C VAL A 252 -6.15 0.03 10.79
N GLY A 253 -6.58 -0.76 9.82
CA GLY A 253 -7.86 -0.61 9.14
C GLY A 253 -8.58 -1.94 9.03
N VAL A 254 -9.80 -1.92 8.54
CA VAL A 254 -10.61 -3.11 8.26
C VAL A 254 -10.64 -3.37 6.76
N ALA A 255 -10.71 -4.65 6.39
CA ALA A 255 -10.75 -5.02 5.00
C ALA A 255 -11.73 -6.19 4.76
N PRO A 256 -13.03 -5.93 4.59
CA PRO A 256 -13.93 -6.94 4.05
C PRO A 256 -13.41 -7.37 2.68
N HIS A 257 -13.11 -8.66 2.51
CA HIS A 257 -12.39 -9.10 1.31
C HIS A 257 -13.09 -8.68 0.01
N SER A 258 -14.36 -9.00 -0.14
CA SER A 258 -15.20 -8.68 -1.30
C SER A 258 -16.65 -9.05 -1.01
N VAL A 259 -17.60 -8.55 -1.79
CA VAL A 259 -19.03 -8.96 -1.67
C VAL A 259 -19.24 -10.46 -1.86
N ARG A 260 -18.33 -11.10 -2.59
CA ARG A 260 -18.31 -12.56 -2.79
C ARG A 260 -17.98 -13.32 -1.51
N ALA A 261 -16.98 -12.86 -0.77
CA ALA A 261 -16.42 -13.55 0.38
C ALA A 261 -17.02 -13.16 1.73
N VAL A 262 -17.69 -12.02 1.80
CA VAL A 262 -18.29 -11.49 3.03
C VAL A 262 -19.78 -11.22 2.80
N PRO A 263 -20.67 -11.94 3.50
CA PRO A 263 -22.13 -11.72 3.42
C PRO A 263 -22.52 -10.31 3.87
N LEU A 264 -23.64 -9.82 3.37
CA LEU A 264 -24.06 -8.43 3.56
C LEU A 264 -24.23 -8.03 5.03
N ASP A 265 -24.76 -8.92 5.87
CA ASP A 265 -24.93 -8.61 7.30
C ASP A 265 -23.58 -8.44 7.99
N TYR A 266 -22.61 -9.30 7.67
CA TYR A 266 -21.24 -9.16 8.16
C TYR A 266 -20.61 -7.84 7.64
N LEU A 267 -20.81 -7.48 6.37
CA LEU A 267 -20.33 -6.21 5.82
C LEU A 267 -20.85 -5.00 6.59
N ARG A 268 -22.15 -5.02 6.93
CA ARG A 268 -22.80 -3.95 7.72
C ARG A 268 -22.14 -3.80 9.09
N GLU A 269 -21.91 -4.90 9.80
CA GLU A 269 -21.29 -4.88 11.13
C GLU A 269 -19.86 -4.33 11.10
N VAL A 270 -19.02 -4.85 10.19
CA VAL A 270 -17.64 -4.41 10.06
C VAL A 270 -17.55 -2.93 9.63
N THR A 271 -18.42 -2.51 8.72
CA THR A 271 -18.41 -1.12 8.26
C THR A 271 -18.96 -0.16 9.32
N ALA A 272 -19.97 -0.57 10.10
CA ALA A 272 -20.48 0.19 11.23
C ALA A 272 -19.38 0.38 12.30
N TYR A 273 -18.69 -0.70 12.66
CA TYR A 273 -17.54 -0.65 13.57
C TYR A 273 -16.44 0.29 13.05
N ALA A 274 -16.07 0.17 11.77
CA ALA A 274 -15.07 1.05 11.17
C ALA A 274 -15.47 2.53 11.20
N SER A 275 -16.76 2.82 10.99
CA SER A 275 -17.30 4.19 11.08
C SER A 275 -17.20 4.73 12.49
N GLU A 276 -17.61 3.97 13.50
CA GLU A 276 -17.56 4.33 14.92
C GLU A 276 -16.12 4.64 15.37
N HIS A 277 -15.17 3.77 14.95
CA HIS A 277 -13.75 3.89 15.32
C HIS A 277 -12.92 4.68 14.32
N ARG A 278 -13.53 5.31 13.31
CA ARG A 278 -12.90 6.11 12.27
C ARG A 278 -11.76 5.38 11.52
N LEU A 279 -11.89 4.08 11.36
CA LEU A 279 -10.93 3.26 10.61
C LEU A 279 -11.15 3.41 9.11
N LYS A 280 -10.09 3.18 8.33
CA LYS A 280 -10.17 3.03 6.88
C LYS A 280 -10.73 1.66 6.53
N VAL A 281 -11.48 1.60 5.43
CA VAL A 281 -12.11 0.37 4.91
C VAL A 281 -11.57 0.14 3.50
N HIS A 282 -10.93 -1.00 3.26
CA HIS A 282 -10.51 -1.43 1.93
C HIS A 282 -11.25 -2.70 1.52
N MET A 283 -11.61 -2.81 0.25
CA MET A 283 -12.35 -3.95 -0.28
C MET A 283 -12.06 -4.16 -1.76
N HIS A 284 -11.82 -5.40 -2.20
CA HIS A 284 -11.81 -5.74 -3.62
C HIS A 284 -13.22 -5.61 -4.18
N VAL A 285 -13.40 -4.86 -5.24
CA VAL A 285 -14.70 -4.53 -5.82
C VAL A 285 -14.66 -4.59 -7.33
N ALA A 286 -15.49 -5.45 -7.91
CA ALA A 286 -15.66 -5.56 -9.36
C ALA A 286 -14.33 -5.78 -10.12
N GLU A 287 -13.45 -6.60 -9.56
CA GLU A 287 -12.19 -7.01 -10.17
C GLU A 287 -12.42 -7.92 -11.37
N GLN A 288 -13.32 -8.91 -11.22
CA GLN A 288 -13.61 -9.91 -12.23
C GLN A 288 -15.06 -9.85 -12.71
N PRO A 289 -15.35 -10.09 -14.00
CA PRO A 289 -16.73 -10.18 -14.48
C PRO A 289 -17.57 -11.22 -13.74
N ALA A 290 -16.95 -12.34 -13.34
CA ALA A 290 -17.63 -13.40 -12.58
C ALA A 290 -18.04 -12.94 -11.17
N GLU A 291 -17.26 -12.06 -10.52
CA GLU A 291 -17.64 -11.45 -9.24
C GLU A 291 -18.89 -10.57 -9.41
N VAL A 292 -18.91 -9.75 -10.47
CA VAL A 292 -20.07 -8.88 -10.76
C VAL A 292 -21.31 -9.74 -11.02
N SER A 293 -21.20 -10.80 -11.81
CA SER A 293 -22.30 -11.72 -12.11
C SER A 293 -22.85 -12.39 -10.85
N ALA A 294 -21.97 -12.92 -9.99
CA ALA A 294 -22.35 -13.55 -8.73
C ALA A 294 -23.05 -12.56 -7.78
N CYS A 295 -22.58 -11.30 -7.72
CA CYS A 295 -23.22 -10.25 -6.92
C CYS A 295 -24.64 -9.91 -7.45
N VAL A 296 -24.81 -9.87 -8.77
CA VAL A 296 -26.13 -9.64 -9.38
C VAL A 296 -27.06 -10.84 -9.13
N GLU A 297 -26.55 -12.06 -9.17
CA GLU A 297 -27.34 -13.27 -8.88
C GLU A 297 -27.81 -13.30 -7.42
N GLU A 298 -26.93 -12.97 -6.47
CA GLU A 298 -27.22 -13.01 -5.04
C GLU A 298 -28.10 -11.82 -4.58
N TYR A 299 -27.79 -10.60 -5.06
CA TYR A 299 -28.36 -9.35 -4.51
C TYR A 299 -29.17 -8.54 -5.53
N GLY A 300 -29.23 -8.94 -6.79
CA GLY A 300 -29.90 -8.19 -7.85
C GLY A 300 -29.22 -6.88 -8.24
N ARG A 301 -27.98 -6.65 -7.82
CA ARG A 301 -27.20 -5.40 -8.03
C ARG A 301 -25.75 -5.69 -8.31
N THR A 302 -25.09 -4.77 -9.04
CA THR A 302 -23.63 -4.78 -9.17
C THR A 302 -22.96 -4.39 -7.86
N PRO A 303 -21.69 -4.75 -7.62
CA PRO A 303 -21.00 -4.51 -6.33
C PRO A 303 -21.08 -3.06 -5.84
N ILE A 304 -20.73 -2.07 -6.68
CA ILE A 304 -20.80 -0.65 -6.28
C ILE A 304 -22.24 -0.21 -6.00
N ALA A 305 -23.20 -0.65 -6.82
CA ALA A 305 -24.60 -0.30 -6.60
C ALA A 305 -25.19 -0.93 -5.33
N LEU A 306 -24.73 -2.13 -4.96
CA LEU A 306 -25.06 -2.76 -3.69
C LEU A 306 -24.49 -1.94 -2.53
N LEU A 307 -23.20 -1.67 -2.53
CA LEU A 307 -22.51 -0.93 -1.46
C LEU A 307 -23.12 0.47 -1.27
N ASP A 308 -23.48 1.16 -2.35
CA ASP A 308 -24.15 2.46 -2.31
C ASP A 308 -25.56 2.38 -1.70
N THR A 309 -26.36 1.42 -2.16
CA THR A 309 -27.73 1.22 -1.66
C THR A 309 -27.76 0.89 -0.16
N GLU A 310 -26.76 0.16 0.31
CA GLU A 310 -26.61 -0.23 1.71
C GLU A 310 -25.93 0.84 2.58
N GLY A 311 -25.50 1.97 1.97
CA GLY A 311 -24.85 3.07 2.69
C GLY A 311 -23.46 2.73 3.21
N LEU A 312 -22.75 1.78 2.55
CA LEU A 312 -21.43 1.29 2.97
C LEU A 312 -20.27 2.08 2.36
N LEU A 313 -20.56 2.93 1.35
CA LEU A 313 -19.55 3.83 0.77
C LEU A 313 -19.38 5.10 1.59
N SER A 314 -18.16 5.56 1.77
CA SER A 314 -17.81 6.79 2.49
C SER A 314 -16.44 7.31 2.08
N GLU A 315 -16.03 8.48 2.55
CA GLU A 315 -14.67 9.03 2.40
C GLU A 315 -13.56 8.15 3.02
N ARG A 316 -13.95 7.16 3.82
CA ARG A 316 -13.03 6.20 4.43
C ARG A 316 -12.94 4.90 3.65
N PHE A 317 -13.78 4.72 2.65
CA PHE A 317 -13.85 3.51 1.84
C PHE A 317 -12.92 3.61 0.61
N THR A 318 -12.15 2.55 0.39
CA THR A 318 -11.33 2.36 -0.80
C THR A 318 -11.79 1.11 -1.54
N ALA A 319 -12.29 1.31 -2.76
CA ALA A 319 -12.62 0.23 -3.69
C ALA A 319 -11.34 -0.17 -4.44
N VAL A 320 -10.82 -1.37 -4.17
CA VAL A 320 -9.65 -1.90 -4.87
C VAL A 320 -10.10 -2.44 -6.22
N HIS A 321 -9.33 -2.18 -7.25
CA HIS A 321 -9.54 -2.43 -8.68
C HIS A 321 -10.67 -1.59 -9.27
N ALA A 322 -11.93 -1.92 -8.97
CA ALA A 322 -13.11 -1.26 -9.54
C ALA A 322 -13.03 -1.16 -11.08
N ILE A 323 -12.73 -2.30 -11.75
CA ILE A 323 -12.52 -2.39 -13.21
C ILE A 323 -13.87 -2.51 -13.93
N HIS A 324 -14.68 -3.51 -13.52
CA HIS A 324 -15.93 -3.86 -14.19
C HIS A 324 -17.12 -3.10 -13.59
N VAL A 325 -17.03 -1.76 -13.68
CA VAL A 325 -18.06 -0.85 -13.17
C VAL A 325 -18.91 -0.28 -14.31
N THR A 326 -20.17 0.01 -14.01
CA THR A 326 -21.03 0.72 -14.96
C THR A 326 -20.86 2.22 -14.82
N ALA A 327 -21.01 2.98 -15.91
CA ALA A 327 -20.98 4.44 -15.84
C ALA A 327 -21.98 5.04 -14.84
N LYS A 328 -23.08 4.32 -14.55
CA LYS A 328 -24.09 4.72 -13.56
C LYS A 328 -23.62 4.56 -12.10
N ALA A 329 -22.60 3.74 -11.85
CA ALA A 329 -22.09 3.48 -10.51
C ALA A 329 -21.01 4.49 -10.09
N ILE A 330 -20.30 5.13 -11.05
CA ILE A 330 -19.22 6.08 -10.77
C ILE A 330 -19.69 7.29 -9.94
N PRO A 331 -20.85 7.92 -10.22
CA PRO A 331 -21.35 9.03 -9.40
C PRO A 331 -21.55 8.69 -7.92
N SER A 332 -21.80 7.43 -7.58
CA SER A 332 -21.91 6.99 -6.19
C SER A 332 -20.57 7.08 -5.44
N LEU A 333 -19.47 6.69 -6.09
CA LEU A 333 -18.13 6.86 -5.55
C LEU A 333 -17.77 8.34 -5.36
N ALA A 334 -18.05 9.18 -6.37
CA ALA A 334 -17.80 10.61 -6.30
C ALA A 334 -18.60 11.28 -5.16
N ARG A 335 -19.90 10.99 -5.06
CA ARG A 335 -20.82 11.58 -4.06
C ARG A 335 -20.42 11.22 -2.62
N THR A 336 -19.91 10.01 -2.41
CA THR A 336 -19.51 9.51 -1.08
C THR A 336 -18.09 9.86 -0.70
N GLY A 337 -17.28 10.37 -1.65
CA GLY A 337 -15.87 10.63 -1.44
C GLY A 337 -15.00 9.37 -1.35
N ALA A 338 -15.55 8.21 -1.78
CA ALA A 338 -14.81 6.95 -1.81
C ALA A 338 -13.64 7.03 -2.80
N THR A 339 -12.53 6.38 -2.44
CA THR A 339 -11.32 6.30 -3.27
C THR A 339 -11.34 4.99 -4.08
N VAL A 340 -10.77 5.01 -5.28
CA VAL A 340 -10.45 3.80 -6.05
C VAL A 340 -8.95 3.52 -5.93
N CYS A 341 -8.56 2.28 -5.65
CA CYS A 341 -7.19 1.83 -5.69
C CYS A 341 -6.97 0.94 -6.91
N ALA A 342 -6.36 1.49 -7.97
CA ALA A 342 -5.97 0.71 -9.13
C ALA A 342 -4.63 -0.02 -8.87
N CYS A 343 -4.48 -1.21 -9.48
CA CYS A 343 -3.29 -2.04 -9.36
C CYS A 343 -2.79 -2.47 -10.75
N PRO A 344 -2.36 -1.52 -11.61
CA PRO A 344 -2.19 -1.73 -13.04
C PRO A 344 -1.23 -2.86 -13.41
N THR A 345 -0.14 -3.05 -12.69
CA THR A 345 0.81 -4.15 -12.95
C THR A 345 0.21 -5.53 -12.63
N THR A 346 -0.63 -5.64 -11.59
CA THR A 346 -1.37 -6.87 -11.27
C THR A 346 -2.48 -7.11 -12.29
N GLU A 347 -3.30 -6.09 -12.55
CA GLU A 347 -4.43 -6.16 -13.50
C GLU A 347 -3.98 -6.58 -14.88
N ARG A 348 -2.83 -6.07 -15.33
CA ARG A 348 -2.15 -6.52 -16.56
C ARG A 348 -1.69 -7.98 -16.47
N ASN A 349 -1.05 -8.35 -15.35
CA ASN A 349 -0.49 -9.69 -15.17
C ASN A 349 -1.57 -10.78 -15.13
N LEU A 350 -2.71 -10.48 -14.52
CA LEU A 350 -3.84 -11.40 -14.35
C LEU A 350 -4.86 -11.32 -15.50
N GLY A 351 -4.74 -10.31 -16.36
CA GLY A 351 -5.67 -10.10 -17.46
C GLY A 351 -7.06 -9.65 -17.00
N ASP A 352 -7.13 -8.88 -15.91
CA ASP A 352 -8.38 -8.47 -15.26
C ASP A 352 -9.14 -7.42 -16.09
N GLY A 353 -8.42 -6.57 -16.81
CA GLY A 353 -8.97 -5.51 -17.63
C GLY A 353 -8.27 -4.17 -17.41
N VAL A 354 -8.89 -3.09 -17.85
CA VAL A 354 -8.38 -1.72 -17.73
C VAL A 354 -9.28 -0.91 -16.83
N VAL A 355 -8.72 -0.36 -15.76
CA VAL A 355 -9.43 0.56 -14.86
C VAL A 355 -9.86 1.80 -15.64
N PRO A 356 -11.14 2.21 -15.60
CA PRO A 356 -11.64 3.41 -16.30
C PRO A 356 -11.26 4.69 -15.51
N ALA A 357 -9.96 4.90 -15.29
CA ALA A 357 -9.45 5.97 -14.45
C ALA A 357 -9.78 7.37 -14.99
N ASP A 358 -9.86 7.52 -16.31
CA ASP A 358 -10.29 8.77 -16.94
C ASP A 358 -11.75 9.13 -16.60
N GLU A 359 -12.64 8.15 -16.53
CA GLU A 359 -14.02 8.38 -16.12
C GLU A 359 -14.11 8.69 -14.61
N TYR A 360 -13.25 8.08 -13.79
CA TYR A 360 -13.15 8.40 -12.37
C TYR A 360 -12.72 9.85 -12.16
N PHE A 361 -11.63 10.28 -12.79
CA PHE A 361 -11.16 11.66 -12.68
C PHE A 361 -12.15 12.69 -13.19
N LYS A 362 -12.86 12.40 -14.31
CA LYS A 362 -13.92 13.27 -14.83
C LYS A 362 -15.06 13.49 -13.83
N GLN A 363 -15.35 12.49 -13.00
CA GLN A 363 -16.41 12.54 -11.98
C GLN A 363 -15.90 13.03 -10.61
N GLY A 364 -14.59 13.35 -10.48
CA GLY A 364 -13.99 13.78 -9.22
C GLY A 364 -13.73 12.65 -8.22
N VAL A 365 -13.69 11.40 -8.66
CA VAL A 365 -13.27 10.26 -7.82
C VAL A 365 -11.75 10.26 -7.69
N ALA A 366 -11.24 10.23 -6.46
CA ALA A 366 -9.82 10.08 -6.22
C ALA A 366 -9.35 8.66 -6.58
N VAL A 367 -8.19 8.57 -7.28
CA VAL A 367 -7.53 7.30 -7.59
C VAL A 367 -6.19 7.25 -6.90
N CYS A 368 -5.89 6.14 -6.20
CA CYS A 368 -4.57 5.80 -5.69
C CYS A 368 -4.07 4.50 -6.32
N LEU A 369 -2.82 4.13 -6.07
CA LEU A 369 -2.19 2.96 -6.68
C LEU A 369 -1.66 1.97 -5.64
N GLY A 370 -1.70 0.69 -5.99
CA GLY A 370 -1.18 -0.42 -5.22
C GLY A 370 -0.44 -1.45 -6.08
N THR A 371 0.54 -2.14 -5.50
CA THR A 371 1.31 -3.19 -6.19
C THR A 371 0.68 -4.58 -6.08
N ASP A 372 -0.32 -4.71 -5.24
CA ASP A 372 -1.22 -5.85 -5.03
C ASP A 372 -0.50 -7.21 -4.98
N SER A 373 -0.52 -8.01 -6.05
CA SER A 373 0.05 -9.37 -6.09
C SER A 373 1.59 -9.43 -6.18
N HIS A 374 2.25 -8.27 -6.30
CA HIS A 374 3.71 -8.16 -6.43
C HIS A 374 4.32 -8.86 -7.65
N ALA A 375 3.56 -8.96 -8.73
CA ALA A 375 4.12 -9.27 -10.04
C ALA A 375 5.29 -8.32 -10.35
N GLN A 376 5.11 -7.05 -9.98
CA GLN A 376 6.15 -6.00 -9.97
C GLN A 376 5.95 -5.11 -8.74
N ILE A 377 7.04 -4.56 -8.18
CA ILE A 377 6.99 -3.62 -7.04
C ILE A 377 7.68 -2.32 -7.45
N ASP A 378 6.93 -1.45 -8.12
CA ASP A 378 7.38 -0.13 -8.56
C ASP A 378 6.15 0.77 -8.85
N LEU A 379 5.83 1.70 -7.95
CA LEU A 379 4.68 2.58 -8.12
C LEU A 379 4.84 3.58 -9.26
N LEU A 380 6.06 3.89 -9.70
CA LEU A 380 6.26 4.70 -10.91
C LEU A 380 5.85 3.91 -12.16
N GLU A 381 6.08 2.58 -12.15
CA GLU A 381 5.58 1.69 -13.20
C GLU A 381 4.06 1.59 -13.16
N ASP A 382 3.45 1.40 -11.98
CA ASP A 382 1.99 1.38 -11.84
C ASP A 382 1.35 2.68 -12.35
N ALA A 383 1.94 3.85 -12.01
CA ALA A 383 1.47 5.14 -12.52
C ALA A 383 1.58 5.25 -14.05
N ARG A 384 2.66 4.73 -14.61
CA ARG A 384 2.91 4.68 -16.06
C ARG A 384 1.90 3.78 -16.77
N GLU A 385 1.67 2.58 -16.24
CA GLU A 385 0.74 1.61 -16.79
C GLU A 385 -0.72 2.09 -16.72
N LEU A 386 -1.12 2.79 -15.65
CA LEU A 386 -2.45 3.40 -15.56
C LEU A 386 -2.74 4.29 -16.77
N GLU A 387 -1.79 5.11 -17.17
CA GLU A 387 -1.90 5.96 -18.37
C GLU A 387 -1.76 5.14 -19.67
N TYR A 388 -0.82 4.20 -19.75
CA TYR A 388 -0.53 3.48 -20.99
C TYR A 388 -1.65 2.50 -21.39
N HIS A 389 -2.29 1.84 -20.42
CA HIS A 389 -3.45 1.00 -20.70
C HIS A 389 -4.59 1.80 -21.35
N LEU A 390 -4.86 2.99 -20.84
CA LEU A 390 -5.88 3.88 -21.41
C LEU A 390 -5.48 4.40 -22.79
N ARG A 391 -4.20 4.74 -23.03
CA ARG A 391 -3.72 5.14 -24.36
C ARG A 391 -3.97 4.05 -25.40
N LEU A 392 -3.65 2.79 -25.07
CA LEU A 392 -3.86 1.66 -25.96
C LEU A 392 -5.34 1.37 -26.19
N GLN A 393 -6.16 1.45 -25.12
CA GLN A 393 -7.59 1.20 -25.21
C GLN A 393 -8.33 2.25 -26.04
N LYS A 394 -7.96 3.54 -25.86
CA LYS A 394 -8.65 4.69 -26.49
C LYS A 394 -8.02 5.16 -27.79
N LEU A 395 -6.79 4.70 -28.10
CA LEU A 395 -5.99 5.17 -29.23
C LEU A 395 -5.71 6.68 -29.18
N GLU A 396 -5.54 7.21 -27.95
CA GLU A 396 -5.29 8.61 -27.68
C GLU A 396 -4.01 8.76 -26.84
N ARG A 397 -3.40 9.96 -26.85
CA ARG A 397 -2.25 10.31 -26.01
C ARG A 397 -2.68 11.23 -24.88
N ALA A 398 -1.96 11.14 -23.74
CA ALA A 398 -2.20 12.00 -22.58
C ALA A 398 -3.66 11.97 -22.10
N VAL A 399 -4.18 10.77 -21.86
CA VAL A 399 -5.58 10.54 -21.47
C VAL A 399 -5.87 11.09 -20.07
N LEU A 400 -4.91 10.96 -19.13
CA LEU A 400 -5.06 11.32 -17.71
C LEU A 400 -4.50 12.71 -17.34
N GLY A 401 -4.27 13.58 -18.29
CA GLY A 401 -4.02 14.99 -18.00
C GLY A 401 -2.62 15.38 -17.48
N GLY A 402 -1.73 14.45 -17.13
CA GLY A 402 -0.33 14.79 -16.89
C GLY A 402 0.35 14.14 -15.66
N ALA A 403 1.66 14.41 -15.53
CA ALA A 403 2.54 13.78 -14.55
C ALA A 403 2.15 14.09 -13.09
N ALA A 404 1.68 15.32 -12.80
CA ALA A 404 1.31 15.71 -11.44
C ALA A 404 0.12 14.87 -10.93
N LEU A 405 -0.91 14.65 -11.75
CA LEU A 405 -2.07 13.83 -11.40
C LEU A 405 -1.65 12.37 -11.09
N LEU A 406 -0.79 11.81 -11.94
CA LEU A 406 -0.26 10.45 -11.73
C LEU A 406 0.60 10.37 -10.46
N PHE A 407 1.37 11.41 -10.17
CA PHE A 407 2.18 11.47 -8.96
C PHE A 407 1.33 11.59 -7.69
N ASP A 408 0.22 12.33 -7.75
CA ASP A 408 -0.76 12.39 -6.65
C ASP A 408 -1.37 11.01 -6.35
N CYS A 409 -1.56 10.16 -7.36
CA CYS A 409 -2.06 8.79 -7.16
C CYS A 409 -1.12 7.94 -6.28
N VAL A 410 0.19 8.13 -6.40
CA VAL A 410 1.22 7.39 -5.63
C VAL A 410 1.67 8.12 -4.36
N THR A 411 1.12 9.29 -4.05
CA THR A 411 1.51 10.10 -2.90
C THR A 411 0.30 10.48 -2.06
N VAL A 412 -0.30 11.64 -2.27
CA VAL A 412 -1.37 12.19 -1.42
C VAL A 412 -2.64 11.34 -1.42
N ASN A 413 -3.02 10.76 -2.57
CA ASN A 413 -4.21 9.91 -2.67
C ASN A 413 -3.95 8.56 -1.98
N GLY A 414 -2.75 7.98 -2.13
CA GLY A 414 -2.34 6.78 -1.41
C GLY A 414 -2.36 7.00 0.11
N ALA A 415 -1.80 8.12 0.58
CA ALA A 415 -1.81 8.48 2.00
C ALA A 415 -3.24 8.64 2.55
N HIS A 416 -4.12 9.31 1.80
CA HIS A 416 -5.54 9.43 2.16
C HIS A 416 -6.22 8.07 2.27
N SER A 417 -6.01 7.20 1.29
CA SER A 417 -6.60 5.86 1.21
C SER A 417 -6.28 5.02 2.44
N ILE A 418 -5.02 4.95 2.86
CA ILE A 418 -4.58 4.13 4.00
C ILE A 418 -4.60 4.87 5.35
N GLY A 419 -4.95 6.16 5.37
CA GLY A 419 -4.96 6.97 6.58
C GLY A 419 -3.57 7.37 7.09
N ALA A 420 -2.53 7.31 6.25
CA ALA A 420 -1.18 7.72 6.59
C ALA A 420 -1.02 9.25 6.56
N ALA A 421 -0.11 9.77 7.38
CA ALA A 421 0.16 11.21 7.45
C ALA A 421 1.11 11.72 6.35
N GLY A 422 1.74 10.83 5.57
CA GLY A 422 2.75 11.14 4.54
C GLY A 422 2.19 11.70 3.24
N GLY A 423 2.93 11.49 2.15
CA GLY A 423 2.53 11.80 0.77
C GLY A 423 2.76 13.25 0.32
N ALA A 424 3.21 14.16 1.18
CA ALA A 424 3.59 15.52 0.82
C ALA A 424 4.71 16.05 1.71
N LEU A 425 5.54 16.93 1.17
CA LEU A 425 6.59 17.62 1.92
C LEU A 425 6.03 18.98 2.41
N GLU A 426 5.45 18.96 3.61
CA GLU A 426 4.82 20.12 4.25
C GLU A 426 5.18 20.17 5.73
N ALA A 427 5.26 21.39 6.30
CA ALA A 427 5.52 21.55 7.72
C ALA A 427 4.47 20.80 8.59
N GLY A 428 4.93 20.09 9.61
CA GLY A 428 4.12 19.29 10.50
C GLY A 428 3.91 17.83 10.03
N LYS A 429 4.09 17.51 8.75
CA LYS A 429 4.04 16.14 8.23
C LYS A 429 5.31 15.35 8.56
N PRO A 430 5.26 14.01 8.52
CA PRO A 430 6.47 13.19 8.63
C PRO A 430 7.49 13.56 7.54
N ALA A 431 8.77 13.56 7.90
CA ALA A 431 9.85 13.73 6.93
C ALA A 431 10.10 12.40 6.19
N ASP A 432 9.13 12.04 5.35
CA ASP A 432 9.13 10.86 4.50
C ASP A 432 9.37 11.30 3.05
N PHE A 433 10.49 10.92 2.49
CA PHE A 433 10.87 11.34 1.14
C PHE A 433 11.78 10.33 0.47
N PHE A 434 11.85 10.41 -0.85
CA PHE A 434 12.89 9.74 -1.63
C PHE A 434 13.63 10.74 -2.51
N THR A 435 14.79 10.33 -3.01
CA THR A 435 15.55 11.12 -3.97
C THR A 435 15.85 10.31 -5.23
N VAL A 436 15.96 11.01 -6.35
CA VAL A 436 16.48 10.46 -7.60
C VAL A 436 17.77 11.14 -8.00
N ALA A 437 18.69 10.39 -8.61
CA ALA A 437 19.94 10.91 -9.14
C ALA A 437 19.68 11.71 -10.41
N LEU A 438 20.04 12.99 -10.43
CA LEU A 438 19.89 13.86 -11.61
C LEU A 438 20.87 13.52 -12.74
N ASP A 439 21.93 12.79 -12.42
CA ASP A 439 22.94 12.26 -13.34
C ASP A 439 22.64 10.83 -13.82
N ASP A 440 21.49 10.26 -13.43
CA ASP A 440 21.03 9.00 -14.00
C ASP A 440 20.79 9.13 -15.50
N PRO A 441 21.28 8.20 -16.34
CA PRO A 441 21.11 8.28 -17.79
C PRO A 441 19.66 8.45 -18.26
N THR A 442 18.70 7.93 -17.51
CA THR A 442 17.26 8.05 -17.86
C THR A 442 16.68 9.44 -17.58
N LEU A 443 17.36 10.25 -16.76
CA LEU A 443 16.96 11.61 -16.39
C LEU A 443 17.88 12.68 -16.96
N ALA A 444 18.97 12.28 -17.63
CA ALA A 444 19.96 13.20 -18.16
C ALA A 444 19.35 14.20 -19.16
N GLY A 445 19.57 15.49 -18.93
CA GLY A 445 19.04 16.57 -19.75
C GLY A 445 17.64 17.06 -19.35
N ALA A 446 16.98 16.45 -18.36
CA ALA A 446 15.69 16.93 -17.87
C ALA A 446 15.84 18.30 -17.17
N SER A 447 14.97 19.24 -17.51
CA SER A 447 14.83 20.53 -16.84
C SER A 447 13.92 20.38 -15.61
N PRO A 448 13.93 21.34 -14.64
CA PRO A 448 12.99 21.32 -13.52
C PRO A 448 11.52 21.22 -13.94
N ASP A 449 11.16 21.77 -15.10
CA ASP A 449 9.77 21.82 -15.56
C ASP A 449 9.27 20.48 -16.14
N ASP A 450 10.16 19.67 -16.70
CA ASP A 450 9.85 18.35 -17.28
C ASP A 450 10.35 17.17 -16.46
N LEU A 451 11.07 17.43 -15.37
CA LEU A 451 11.69 16.39 -14.54
C LEU A 451 10.66 15.40 -13.96
N LEU A 452 9.50 15.86 -13.50
CA LEU A 452 8.47 14.97 -12.98
C LEU A 452 7.96 14.00 -14.04
N SER A 453 7.74 14.50 -15.26
CA SER A 453 7.37 13.65 -16.41
C SER A 453 8.47 12.65 -16.75
N SER A 454 9.74 13.08 -16.71
CA SER A 454 10.89 12.21 -16.95
C SER A 454 10.99 11.11 -15.89
N ILE A 455 10.79 11.45 -14.61
CA ILE A 455 10.76 10.47 -13.51
C ILE A 455 9.65 9.45 -13.74
N LEU A 456 8.42 9.88 -14.01
CA LEU A 456 7.29 8.98 -14.18
C LEU A 456 7.39 8.10 -15.42
N PHE A 457 7.80 8.66 -16.57
CA PHE A 457 7.71 7.96 -17.86
C PHE A 457 9.03 7.34 -18.34
N ALA A 458 10.17 7.72 -17.78
CA ALA A 458 11.47 7.25 -18.26
C ALA A 458 12.35 6.61 -17.17
N SER A 459 12.23 7.01 -15.90
CA SER A 459 13.13 6.50 -14.87
C SER A 459 12.80 5.05 -14.49
N THR A 460 13.78 4.43 -13.86
CA THR A 460 13.67 3.11 -13.23
C THR A 460 14.05 3.21 -11.75
N ARG A 461 13.81 2.14 -10.99
CA ARG A 461 14.27 2.03 -9.60
C ARG A 461 15.76 2.36 -9.42
N ALA A 462 16.60 2.15 -10.44
CA ALA A 462 18.02 2.45 -10.37
C ALA A 462 18.34 3.95 -10.14
N ALA A 463 17.42 4.85 -10.51
CA ALA A 463 17.58 6.27 -10.26
C ALA A 463 17.33 6.66 -8.79
N VAL A 464 16.61 5.83 -8.01
CA VAL A 464 16.34 6.08 -6.59
C VAL A 464 17.62 5.89 -5.77
N ARG A 465 17.97 6.87 -4.93
CA ARG A 465 19.21 6.84 -4.14
C ARG A 465 18.97 6.83 -2.64
N GLU A 466 18.27 7.79 -2.12
CA GLU A 466 17.94 7.86 -0.70
C GLU A 466 16.44 7.66 -0.52
N VAL A 467 16.08 6.89 0.50
CA VAL A 467 14.70 6.80 1.02
C VAL A 467 14.75 7.05 2.51
N VAL A 468 13.97 8.01 2.96
CA VAL A 468 13.96 8.48 4.34
C VAL A 468 12.55 8.37 4.89
N VAL A 469 12.41 7.78 6.07
CA VAL A 469 11.14 7.63 6.79
C VAL A 469 11.28 8.23 8.19
N GLY A 470 10.42 9.20 8.51
CA GLY A 470 10.50 9.92 9.79
C GLY A 470 11.87 10.57 10.01
N GLY A 471 12.46 11.15 8.97
CA GLY A 471 13.78 11.77 9.01
C GLY A 471 14.97 10.81 9.16
N LYS A 472 14.74 9.48 9.09
CA LYS A 472 15.78 8.45 9.20
C LYS A 472 15.99 7.78 7.82
N PRO A 473 17.22 7.76 7.29
CA PRO A 473 17.52 7.01 6.07
C PRO A 473 17.28 5.51 6.30
N ILE A 474 16.50 4.89 5.42
CA ILE A 474 16.32 3.44 5.32
C ILE A 474 17.01 2.87 4.08
N VAL A 475 17.17 3.70 3.03
CA VAL A 475 17.98 3.41 1.84
C VAL A 475 18.97 4.55 1.67
N SER A 476 20.23 4.21 1.40
CA SER A 476 21.30 5.14 1.10
C SER A 476 22.08 4.65 -0.13
N GLU A 477 22.31 5.54 -1.11
CA GLU A 477 22.95 5.22 -2.40
C GLU A 477 22.34 3.98 -3.08
N GLY A 478 21.01 3.81 -2.98
CA GLY A 478 20.27 2.71 -3.59
C GLY A 478 20.41 1.36 -2.86
N GLN A 479 20.94 1.33 -1.66
CA GLN A 479 21.13 0.12 -0.85
C GLN A 479 20.44 0.22 0.51
N HIS A 480 19.86 -0.88 0.96
CA HIS A 480 19.29 -1.03 2.29
C HIS A 480 20.26 -1.81 3.20
N LEU A 481 20.39 -1.40 4.47
CA LEU A 481 21.38 -1.93 5.40
C LEU A 481 21.33 -3.46 5.57
N ILE A 482 20.14 -4.04 5.60
CA ILE A 482 19.93 -5.49 5.82
C ILE A 482 19.55 -6.23 4.53
N GLN A 483 19.83 -5.65 3.36
CA GLN A 483 19.42 -6.21 2.07
C GLN A 483 19.93 -7.64 1.86
N ASP A 484 21.20 -7.89 2.13
CA ASP A 484 21.82 -9.19 1.87
C ASP A 484 21.19 -10.30 2.74
N ASP A 485 20.95 -10.03 4.02
CA ASP A 485 20.24 -10.96 4.93
C ASP A 485 18.82 -11.25 4.45
N VAL A 486 18.08 -10.22 4.03
CA VAL A 486 16.71 -10.38 3.50
C VAL A 486 16.68 -11.26 2.26
N VAL A 487 17.60 -11.01 1.33
CA VAL A 487 17.70 -11.77 0.07
C VAL A 487 18.13 -13.22 0.34
N GLU A 488 19.09 -13.47 1.24
CA GLU A 488 19.53 -14.83 1.60
C GLU A 488 18.38 -15.63 2.21
N ARG A 489 17.71 -15.10 3.23
CA ARG A 489 16.58 -15.77 3.89
C ARG A 489 15.41 -16.03 2.94
N PHE A 490 15.11 -15.08 2.07
CA PHE A 490 14.06 -15.25 1.06
C PHE A 490 14.43 -16.33 0.02
N ASN A 491 15.69 -16.42 -0.39
CA ASN A 491 16.16 -17.48 -1.28
C ASN A 491 16.00 -18.86 -0.63
N ASP A 492 16.27 -18.97 0.66
CA ASP A 492 16.09 -20.22 1.39
C ASP A 492 14.61 -20.58 1.57
N LEU A 493 13.76 -19.60 1.83
CA LEU A 493 12.31 -19.79 1.79
C LEU A 493 11.85 -20.32 0.42
N GLN A 494 12.29 -19.71 -0.67
CA GLN A 494 11.93 -20.14 -2.03
C GLN A 494 12.35 -21.58 -2.32
N LYS A 495 13.53 -22.00 -1.88
CA LYS A 495 13.99 -23.40 -2.01
C LYS A 495 13.07 -24.36 -1.24
N ARG A 496 12.71 -24.05 0.02
CA ARG A 496 11.82 -24.90 0.82
C ARG A 496 10.39 -24.97 0.27
N LEU A 497 9.91 -23.86 -0.27
CA LEU A 497 8.52 -23.76 -0.73
C LEU A 497 8.28 -24.49 -2.05
N TRP A 498 9.27 -24.53 -2.95
CA TRP A 498 9.07 -24.94 -4.34
C TRP A 498 9.90 -26.18 -4.77
N VAL A 499 10.58 -26.83 -3.86
CA VAL A 499 11.30 -28.12 -4.11
C VAL A 499 10.42 -29.34 -3.69
#